data_5e601a4c6fcaba20c3827aeb8a55d3f3
#
_entry.id   5e601a4c6fcaba20c3827aeb8a55d3f3
#
_cell.length_a   1.000
_cell.length_b   1.000
_cell.length_c   1.000
_cell.angle_alpha   90.00
_cell.angle_beta   90.00
_cell.angle_gamma   90.00
#
_symmetry.space_group_name_H-M   'P 1'
#
loop_
_entity.id
_entity.type
_entity.pdbx_description
1 polymer ?
#
loop_
_entity_poly.entity_id
_entity_poly.type
_entity_poly.pdbx_seq_one_letter_code
_entity_poly.pdbx_strand_id
1 'polypeptide(L)'
;ATQHPQVDYNGLLYSSVPYASAPSQAVNFVASHDGYTVIDKLRLSVKGDHADDELPPIDKLIHTILLTAQGVPFIRAGEEMMQDKQGEPNSFRSPDAVNRIDWALKAKNRDLFDYVRGLIALRKAHPAFRIPTAEGLQQGLHFLDTGDSGVIAYTLGEYANGDAWKEILVAY
;
A
#
# COMPACT_ATOMS: atom_id res chain seq x y z
N ALA A 1 -9.55 14.59 -8.13
CA ALA A 1 -8.97 13.69 -7.60
C ALA A 1 -8.84 12.29 -8.15
N THR A 2 -9.41 11.39 -8.17
CA THR A 2 -9.22 9.98 -8.41
C THR A 2 -9.41 9.59 -9.87
N GLN A 3 -8.72 10.25 -10.76
CA GLN A 3 -8.52 9.70 -12.09
C GLN A 3 -7.54 8.55 -11.97
N HIS A 4 -8.04 7.41 -11.49
CA HIS A 4 -7.29 6.19 -11.61
C HIS A 4 -7.73 5.52 -12.90
N PRO A 5 -6.92 5.53 -13.96
CA PRO A 5 -7.22 4.73 -15.12
C PRO A 5 -7.19 3.27 -14.66
N GLN A 6 -8.35 2.63 -14.64
CA GLN A 6 -8.39 1.18 -14.51
C GLN A 6 -7.91 0.61 -15.84
N VAL A 7 -6.75 -0.04 -15.80
CA VAL A 7 -6.20 -0.77 -16.95
C VAL A 7 -6.55 -2.24 -16.75
N ASP A 8 -7.17 -2.86 -17.74
CA ASP A 8 -7.38 -4.30 -17.74
C ASP A 8 -6.05 -5.06 -17.98
N TYR A 9 -6.08 -6.37 -17.92
CA TYR A 9 -4.90 -7.21 -18.16
C TYR A 9 -4.31 -7.08 -19.57
N ASN A 10 -5.03 -6.47 -20.51
CA ASN A 10 -4.59 -6.21 -21.88
C ASN A 10 -4.10 -4.77 -22.06
N GLY A 11 -4.02 -3.97 -21.01
CA GLY A 11 -3.59 -2.58 -21.06
C GLY A 11 -4.67 -1.60 -21.52
N LEU A 12 -5.92 -2.03 -21.62
CA LEU A 12 -7.03 -1.17 -22.00
C LEU A 12 -7.54 -0.37 -20.81
N LEU A 13 -7.82 0.91 -21.02
CA LEU A 13 -8.46 1.75 -20.02
C LEU A 13 -9.92 1.35 -19.83
N TYR A 14 -10.29 0.98 -18.61
CA TYR A 14 -11.67 0.67 -18.26
C TYR A 14 -12.56 1.90 -18.27
N SER A 15 -12.06 3.01 -17.71
CA SER A 15 -12.81 4.25 -17.65
C SER A 15 -11.86 5.41 -17.33
N SER A 16 -12.11 6.55 -17.96
CA SER A 16 -11.54 7.85 -17.59
C SER A 16 -12.35 8.54 -16.48
N VAL A 17 -13.51 7.99 -16.13
CA VAL A 17 -14.38 8.52 -15.08
C VAL A 17 -13.94 7.95 -13.72
N PRO A 18 -13.80 8.78 -12.68
CA PRO A 18 -13.52 8.29 -11.35
C PRO A 18 -14.59 7.30 -10.89
N TYR A 19 -14.17 6.14 -10.35
CA TYR A 19 -15.09 5.15 -9.79
C TYR A 19 -15.62 5.55 -8.40
N ALA A 20 -15.02 6.54 -7.77
CA ALA A 20 -15.38 7.04 -6.46
C ALA A 20 -15.49 8.57 -6.48
N SER A 21 -16.50 9.13 -5.85
CA SER A 21 -16.70 10.57 -5.75
C SER A 21 -15.90 11.21 -4.60
N ALA A 22 -15.41 10.40 -3.67
CA ALA A 22 -14.59 10.85 -2.56
C ALA A 22 -13.53 9.80 -2.20
N PRO A 23 -12.38 10.19 -1.62
CA PRO A 23 -11.33 9.25 -1.21
C PRO A 23 -11.81 8.19 -0.23
N SER A 24 -12.74 8.53 0.66
CA SER A 24 -13.32 7.59 1.63
C SER A 24 -14.12 6.44 1.02
N GLN A 25 -14.43 6.50 -0.27
CA GLN A 25 -15.10 5.43 -1.03
C GLN A 25 -14.11 4.50 -1.74
N ALA A 26 -12.81 4.80 -1.69
CA ALA A 26 -11.77 4.00 -2.29
C ALA A 26 -11.03 3.20 -1.21
N VAL A 27 -11.04 1.86 -1.33
CA VAL A 27 -10.27 0.96 -0.47
C VAL A 27 -9.04 0.51 -1.24
N ASN A 28 -7.87 0.83 -0.69
CA ASN A 28 -6.57 0.43 -1.25
C ASN A 28 -6.06 -0.79 -0.51
N PHE A 29 -5.64 -1.82 -1.21
CA PHE A 29 -5.06 -3.02 -0.64
C PHE A 29 -4.10 -3.68 -1.62
N VAL A 30 -3.20 -4.48 -1.09
CA VAL A 30 -2.25 -5.27 -1.89
C VAL A 30 -2.63 -6.74 -1.88
N ALA A 31 -3.11 -7.24 -0.75
CA ALA A 31 -3.67 -8.57 -0.61
C ALA A 31 -4.92 -8.56 0.28
N SER A 32 -5.75 -9.58 0.14
CA SER A 32 -6.97 -9.77 0.94
C SER A 32 -7.04 -11.21 1.47
N HIS A 33 -8.22 -11.66 1.92
CA HIS A 33 -8.40 -13.04 2.37
C HIS A 33 -8.25 -14.06 1.24
N ASP A 34 -8.62 -13.70 0.01
CA ASP A 34 -8.46 -14.52 -1.19
C ASP A 34 -7.18 -14.17 -1.95
N GLY A 35 -6.69 -15.12 -2.73
CA GLY A 35 -5.49 -14.98 -3.54
C GLY A 35 -4.20 -15.08 -2.73
N TYR A 36 -3.12 -14.74 -3.38
CA TYR A 36 -1.78 -14.74 -2.79
C TYR A 36 -1.61 -13.64 -1.74
N THR A 37 -0.83 -13.92 -0.69
CA THR A 37 -0.32 -12.88 0.22
C THR A 37 0.67 -11.97 -0.49
N VAL A 38 1.07 -10.87 0.15
CA VAL A 38 2.13 -9.99 -0.39
C VAL A 38 3.41 -10.78 -0.63
N ILE A 39 3.83 -11.57 0.34
CA ILE A 39 5.07 -12.36 0.25
C ILE A 39 4.99 -13.45 -0.83
N ASP A 40 3.85 -14.13 -0.97
CA ASP A 40 3.66 -15.09 -2.05
C ASP A 40 3.76 -14.41 -3.42
N LYS A 41 3.17 -13.22 -3.59
CA LYS A 41 3.26 -12.43 -4.83
C LYS A 41 4.71 -12.03 -5.12
N LEU A 42 5.43 -11.56 -4.11
CA LEU A 42 6.82 -11.16 -4.25
C LEU A 42 7.71 -12.33 -4.67
N ARG A 43 7.58 -13.50 -4.04
CA ARG A 43 8.33 -14.71 -4.42
C ARG A 43 8.04 -15.18 -5.86
N LEU A 44 6.84 -14.91 -6.36
CA LEU A 44 6.50 -15.19 -7.76
C LEU A 44 7.13 -14.17 -8.74
N SER A 45 7.36 -12.95 -8.29
CA SER A 45 7.77 -11.80 -9.12
C SER A 45 9.28 -11.55 -9.07
N VAL A 46 9.87 -11.59 -7.88
CA VAL A 46 11.31 -11.36 -7.67
C VAL A 46 12.07 -12.64 -8.01
N LYS A 47 13.07 -12.53 -8.88
CA LYS A 47 13.88 -13.65 -9.36
C LYS A 47 15.37 -13.36 -9.11
N GLY A 48 16.15 -14.41 -8.99
CA GLY A 48 17.60 -14.34 -8.81
C GLY A 48 18.08 -15.02 -7.53
N ASP A 49 19.39 -15.11 -7.38
CA ASP A 49 20.04 -15.84 -6.29
C ASP A 49 19.84 -15.20 -4.90
N HIS A 50 19.52 -13.90 -4.87
CA HIS A 50 19.29 -13.12 -3.65
C HIS A 50 17.83 -12.66 -3.50
N ALA A 51 16.88 -13.34 -4.16
CA ALA A 51 15.47 -12.94 -4.17
C ALA A 51 14.89 -12.79 -2.76
N ASP A 52 15.23 -13.68 -1.81
CA ASP A 52 14.73 -13.62 -0.45
C ASP A 52 15.26 -12.40 0.33
N ASP A 53 16.47 -11.92 0.03
CA ASP A 53 17.06 -10.73 0.68
C ASP A 53 16.39 -9.44 0.20
N GLU A 54 15.81 -9.45 -1.01
CA GLU A 54 15.12 -8.31 -1.60
C GLU A 54 13.66 -8.17 -1.13
N LEU A 55 13.07 -9.24 -0.57
CA LEU A 55 11.65 -9.21 -0.16
C LEU A 55 11.35 -8.16 0.92
N PRO A 56 12.12 -8.04 2.02
CA PRO A 56 11.80 -7.09 3.07
C PRO A 56 11.82 -5.61 2.62
N PRO A 57 12.83 -5.12 1.86
CA PRO A 57 12.81 -3.74 1.37
C PRO A 57 11.67 -3.47 0.39
N ILE A 58 11.33 -4.42 -0.49
CA ILE A 58 10.20 -4.28 -1.41
C ILE A 58 8.88 -4.25 -0.62
N ASP A 59 8.72 -5.11 0.37
CA ASP A 59 7.53 -5.14 1.23
C ASP A 59 7.36 -3.83 2.03
N LYS A 60 8.45 -3.27 2.55
CA LYS A 60 8.43 -1.92 3.16
C LYS A 60 7.94 -0.85 2.18
N LEU A 61 8.44 -0.87 0.93
CA LEU A 61 8.00 0.08 -0.10
C LEU A 61 6.51 -0.07 -0.39
N ILE A 62 6.02 -1.29 -0.52
CA ILE A 62 4.59 -1.59 -0.73
C ILE A 62 3.73 -1.00 0.40
N HIS A 63 4.11 -1.25 1.66
CA HIS A 63 3.39 -0.70 2.81
C HIS A 63 3.50 0.82 2.90
N THR A 64 4.64 1.41 2.47
CA THR A 64 4.81 2.86 2.40
C THR A 64 3.81 3.44 1.42
N ILE A 65 3.74 2.93 0.20
CA ILE A 65 2.78 3.37 -0.82
C ILE A 65 1.34 3.23 -0.30
N LEU A 66 1.00 2.07 0.27
CA LEU A 66 -0.35 1.80 0.78
C LEU A 66 -0.77 2.76 1.89
N LEU A 67 0.12 3.02 2.86
CA LEU A 67 -0.22 3.81 4.05
C LEU A 67 -0.05 5.32 3.87
N THR A 68 0.64 5.77 2.83
CA THR A 68 0.72 7.19 2.48
C THR A 68 -0.25 7.59 1.37
N ALA A 69 -0.82 6.65 0.62
CA ALA A 69 -1.86 6.91 -0.36
C ALA A 69 -3.15 7.46 0.29
N GLN A 70 -3.88 8.27 -0.46
CA GLN A 70 -5.23 8.72 -0.08
C GLN A 70 -6.24 7.57 -0.19
N GLY A 71 -7.33 7.67 0.54
CA GLY A 71 -8.34 6.60 0.61
C GLY A 71 -8.24 5.76 1.88
N VAL A 72 -8.92 4.63 1.91
CA VAL A 72 -8.96 3.72 3.07
C VAL A 72 -7.95 2.59 2.86
N PRO A 73 -6.86 2.53 3.61
CA PRO A 73 -5.93 1.42 3.51
C PRO A 73 -6.52 0.17 4.18
N PHE A 74 -6.40 -0.95 3.51
CA PHE A 74 -6.73 -2.26 4.04
C PHE A 74 -5.47 -3.12 4.06
N ILE A 75 -5.15 -3.68 5.22
CA ILE A 75 -4.02 -4.58 5.45
C ILE A 75 -4.59 -5.93 5.91
N ARG A 76 -4.24 -7.01 5.21
CA ARG A 76 -4.57 -8.35 5.65
C ARG A 76 -3.75 -8.67 6.91
N ALA A 77 -4.39 -9.29 7.91
CA ALA A 77 -3.70 -9.68 9.13
C ALA A 77 -2.50 -10.60 8.83
N GLY A 78 -1.34 -10.22 9.33
CA GLY A 78 -0.07 -10.91 9.12
C GLY A 78 0.80 -10.34 8.01
N GLU A 79 0.30 -9.42 7.16
CA GLU A 79 1.14 -8.75 6.16
C GLU A 79 2.29 -8.00 6.81
N GLU A 80 2.03 -7.33 7.93
CA GLU A 80 3.00 -6.57 8.70
C GLU A 80 4.16 -7.40 9.29
N MET A 81 4.12 -8.71 9.10
CA MET A 81 5.17 -9.63 9.57
C MET A 81 5.53 -10.72 8.57
N MET A 82 5.27 -10.48 7.28
CA MET A 82 5.60 -11.37 6.16
C MET A 82 4.91 -12.73 6.22
N GLN A 83 3.66 -12.80 6.69
CA GLN A 83 2.86 -14.01 6.66
C GLN A 83 2.59 -14.45 5.22
N ASP A 84 2.96 -15.67 4.87
CA ASP A 84 2.64 -16.29 3.60
C ASP A 84 1.53 -17.35 3.73
N LYS A 85 1.10 -17.88 2.60
CA LYS A 85 0.23 -19.05 2.49
C LYS A 85 0.92 -20.18 1.70
N GLN A 86 2.25 -20.21 1.72
CA GLN A 86 3.07 -21.22 1.05
C GLN A 86 2.78 -21.31 -0.45
N GLY A 87 2.42 -20.18 -1.10
CA GLY A 87 2.08 -20.12 -2.51
C GLY A 87 0.68 -20.64 -2.87
N GLU A 88 -0.20 -20.86 -1.88
CA GLU A 88 -1.58 -21.33 -2.12
C GLU A 88 -2.53 -20.15 -2.32
N PRO A 89 -3.00 -19.90 -3.55
CA PRO A 89 -3.89 -18.75 -3.83
C PRO A 89 -5.33 -18.98 -3.37
N ASN A 90 -5.75 -20.24 -3.21
CA ASN A 90 -7.13 -20.60 -2.90
C ASN A 90 -7.21 -21.49 -1.65
N SER A 91 -6.79 -20.93 -0.53
CA SER A 91 -6.51 -21.64 0.70
C SER A 91 -7.72 -21.99 1.56
N PHE A 92 -8.97 -21.76 1.10
CA PHE A 92 -10.17 -21.91 1.95
C PHE A 92 -10.38 -23.33 2.49
N ARG A 93 -9.84 -24.35 1.84
CA ARG A 93 -9.84 -25.76 2.29
C ARG A 93 -8.47 -26.25 2.73
N SER A 94 -7.47 -25.39 2.74
CA SER A 94 -6.13 -25.76 3.16
C SER A 94 -6.07 -25.94 4.68
N PRO A 95 -5.16 -26.80 5.18
CA PRO A 95 -5.02 -27.05 6.60
C PRO A 95 -4.54 -25.81 7.37
N ASP A 96 -4.64 -25.87 8.70
CA ASP A 96 -4.20 -24.80 9.61
C ASP A 96 -2.73 -24.41 9.38
N ALA A 97 -1.89 -25.34 8.97
CA ALA A 97 -0.48 -25.07 8.64
C ALA A 97 -0.32 -23.96 7.58
N VAL A 98 -1.31 -23.81 6.68
CA VAL A 98 -1.35 -22.75 5.64
C VAL A 98 -2.12 -21.52 6.11
N ASN A 99 -3.23 -21.74 6.82
CA ASN A 99 -4.19 -20.65 7.11
C ASN A 99 -4.00 -19.96 8.46
N ARG A 100 -3.36 -20.60 9.44
CA ARG A 100 -3.09 -19.97 10.74
C ARG A 100 -2.14 -18.79 10.59
N ILE A 101 -2.31 -17.78 11.43
CA ILE A 101 -1.32 -16.71 11.58
C ILE A 101 -0.21 -17.24 12.48
N ASP A 102 1.01 -17.28 11.94
CA ASP A 102 2.20 -17.64 12.71
C ASP A 102 2.75 -16.42 13.46
N TRP A 103 2.39 -16.28 14.72
CA TRP A 103 2.83 -15.17 15.56
C TRP A 103 4.33 -15.13 15.83
N ALA A 104 5.07 -16.23 15.59
CA ALA A 104 6.53 -16.22 15.69
C ALA A 104 7.18 -15.34 14.62
N LEU A 105 6.51 -15.14 13.49
CA LEU A 105 6.95 -14.23 12.42
C LEU A 105 7.12 -12.79 12.90
N LYS A 106 6.33 -12.35 13.89
CA LYS A 106 6.47 -11.01 14.47
C LYS A 106 7.85 -10.78 15.10
N ALA A 107 8.38 -11.78 15.78
CA ALA A 107 9.73 -11.68 16.34
C ALA A 107 10.81 -11.80 15.25
N LYS A 108 10.61 -12.72 14.29
CA LYS A 108 11.52 -12.97 13.17
C LYS A 108 11.64 -11.73 12.26
N ASN A 109 10.52 -11.09 11.94
CA ASN A 109 10.44 -9.95 11.03
C ASN A 109 10.14 -8.64 11.78
N ARG A 110 10.75 -8.49 12.96
CA ARG A 110 10.51 -7.37 13.86
C ARG A 110 10.74 -6.01 13.21
N ASP A 111 11.72 -5.91 12.34
CA ASP A 111 12.04 -4.68 11.63
C ASP A 111 10.90 -4.22 10.71
N LEU A 112 10.31 -5.12 9.91
CA LEU A 112 9.15 -4.81 9.09
C LEU A 112 7.93 -4.46 9.96
N PHE A 113 7.67 -5.26 11.01
CA PHE A 113 6.56 -4.99 11.93
C PHE A 113 6.64 -3.59 12.54
N ASP A 114 7.82 -3.20 13.04
CA ASP A 114 8.02 -1.88 13.64
C ASP A 114 7.95 -0.76 12.59
N TYR A 115 8.39 -1.02 11.37
CA TYR A 115 8.27 -0.11 10.23
C TYR A 115 6.80 0.16 9.88
N VAL A 116 5.99 -0.87 9.69
CA VAL A 116 4.55 -0.74 9.39
C VAL A 116 3.82 -0.04 10.54
N ARG A 117 4.15 -0.37 11.78
CA ARG A 117 3.63 0.33 12.96
C ARG A 117 3.97 1.84 12.93
N GLY A 118 5.18 2.19 12.50
CA GLY A 118 5.60 3.58 12.32
C GLY A 118 4.80 4.30 11.24
N LEU A 119 4.56 3.66 10.09
CA LEU A 119 3.73 4.22 9.02
C LEU A 119 2.28 4.44 9.46
N ILE A 120 1.71 3.50 10.24
CA ILE A 120 0.37 3.67 10.81
C ILE A 120 0.34 4.87 11.77
N ALA A 121 1.37 5.02 12.61
CA ALA A 121 1.48 6.15 13.52
C ALA A 121 1.60 7.48 12.76
N LEU A 122 2.45 7.53 11.72
CA LEU A 122 2.59 8.67 10.82
C LEU A 122 1.23 9.06 10.21
N ARG A 123 0.54 8.10 9.58
CA ARG A 123 -0.76 8.33 8.96
C ARG A 123 -1.80 8.83 9.97
N LYS A 124 -1.75 8.35 11.21
CA LYS A 124 -2.66 8.80 12.28
C LYS A 124 -2.34 10.21 12.77
N ALA A 125 -1.06 10.55 12.86
CA ALA A 125 -0.60 11.87 13.30
C ALA A 125 -0.84 12.96 12.25
N HIS A 126 -0.81 12.60 10.96
CA HIS A 126 -0.91 13.54 9.85
C HIS A 126 -2.23 13.39 9.08
N PRO A 127 -3.21 14.27 9.33
CA PRO A 127 -4.49 14.29 8.60
C PRO A 127 -4.35 14.47 7.09
N ALA A 128 -3.27 15.08 6.62
CA ALA A 128 -2.97 15.24 5.20
C ALA A 128 -2.99 13.92 4.41
N PHE A 129 -2.67 12.78 5.03
CA PHE A 129 -2.78 11.47 4.40
C PHE A 129 -4.22 10.93 4.32
N ARG A 130 -5.21 11.66 4.85
CA ARG A 130 -6.60 11.23 4.97
C ARG A 130 -7.58 12.32 4.57
N ILE A 131 -7.30 13.00 3.44
CA ILE A 131 -8.16 14.04 2.90
C ILE A 131 -9.52 13.43 2.53
N PRO A 132 -10.65 13.92 3.08
CA PRO A 132 -11.92 13.22 2.95
C PRO A 132 -12.69 13.53 1.64
N THR A 133 -12.37 14.63 0.95
CA THR A 133 -13.14 15.11 -0.20
C THR A 133 -12.30 15.21 -1.47
N ALA A 134 -12.96 15.16 -2.62
CA ALA A 134 -12.33 15.34 -3.91
C ALA A 134 -11.76 16.76 -4.07
N GLU A 135 -12.48 17.78 -3.60
CA GLU A 135 -12.04 19.17 -3.61
C GLU A 135 -10.78 19.36 -2.77
N GLY A 136 -10.74 18.76 -1.59
CA GLY A 136 -9.56 18.81 -0.73
C GLY A 136 -8.33 18.17 -1.37
N LEU A 137 -8.52 17.06 -2.12
CA LEU A 137 -7.44 16.45 -2.89
C LEU A 137 -6.94 17.35 -4.02
N GLN A 138 -7.85 17.98 -4.76
CA GLN A 138 -7.49 18.91 -5.83
C GLN A 138 -6.68 20.10 -5.33
N GLN A 139 -6.97 20.56 -4.11
CA GLN A 139 -6.30 21.70 -3.49
C GLN A 139 -4.97 21.32 -2.84
N GLY A 140 -4.91 20.16 -2.18
CA GLY A 140 -3.79 19.82 -1.31
C GLY A 140 -2.80 18.82 -1.89
N LEU A 141 -3.15 18.01 -2.91
CA LEU A 141 -2.27 16.96 -3.44
C LEU A 141 -1.79 17.32 -4.84
N HIS A 142 -0.48 17.41 -5.03
CA HIS A 142 0.13 17.73 -6.31
C HIS A 142 1.24 16.74 -6.65
N PHE A 143 1.07 15.99 -7.75
CA PHE A 143 2.14 15.15 -8.28
C PHE A 143 3.23 16.00 -8.91
N LEU A 144 4.48 15.61 -8.68
CA LEU A 144 5.66 16.27 -9.22
C LEU A 144 6.14 15.53 -10.47
N ASP A 145 6.59 16.29 -11.47
CA ASP A 145 7.34 15.72 -12.58
C ASP A 145 8.78 15.50 -12.12
N THR A 146 9.17 14.23 -11.99
CA THR A 146 10.51 13.85 -11.55
C THR A 146 11.49 13.69 -12.71
N GLY A 147 11.00 13.67 -13.95
CA GLY A 147 11.80 13.34 -15.13
C GLY A 147 12.30 11.87 -15.16
N ASP A 148 11.94 11.06 -14.18
CA ASP A 148 12.32 9.64 -14.06
C ASP A 148 11.07 8.77 -13.89
N SER A 149 10.89 7.82 -14.79
CA SER A 149 9.73 6.90 -14.77
C SER A 149 9.76 5.89 -13.60
N GLY A 150 10.90 5.72 -12.94
CA GLY A 150 11.06 4.89 -11.76
C GLY A 150 10.74 5.61 -10.45
N VAL A 151 10.46 6.91 -10.49
CA VAL A 151 10.21 7.72 -9.30
C VAL A 151 8.80 8.31 -9.34
N ILE A 152 8.04 8.10 -8.28
CA ILE A 152 6.77 8.79 -8.04
C ILE A 152 6.95 9.75 -6.87
N ALA A 153 6.65 11.03 -7.11
CA ALA A 153 6.70 12.03 -6.05
C ALA A 153 5.44 12.92 -6.06
N TYR A 154 5.01 13.33 -4.89
CA TYR A 154 3.91 14.29 -4.71
C TYR A 154 4.05 15.08 -3.43
N THR A 155 3.42 16.23 -3.38
CA THR A 155 3.28 17.01 -2.16
C THR A 155 1.85 16.99 -1.63
N LEU A 156 1.72 17.10 -0.30
CA LEU A 156 0.49 17.40 0.41
C LEU A 156 0.71 18.76 1.06
N GLY A 157 0.15 19.81 0.48
CA GLY A 157 0.48 21.20 0.79
C GLY A 157 -0.65 21.96 1.46
N GLU A 158 -0.34 23.21 1.86
CA GLU A 158 -1.27 24.18 2.42
C GLU A 158 -2.01 23.68 3.69
N TYR A 159 -1.26 23.01 4.59
CA TYR A 159 -1.84 22.41 5.80
C TYR A 159 -2.99 21.45 5.48
N ALA A 160 -2.82 20.64 4.45
CA ALA A 160 -3.86 19.78 3.89
C ALA A 160 -4.66 19.05 4.99
N ASN A 161 -5.97 19.12 4.90
CA ASN A 161 -6.90 18.53 5.87
C ASN A 161 -6.65 18.95 7.34
N GLY A 162 -6.14 20.17 7.57
CA GLY A 162 -5.82 20.68 8.91
C GLY A 162 -4.57 20.06 9.54
N ASP A 163 -3.64 19.57 8.74
CA ASP A 163 -2.36 19.05 9.22
C ASP A 163 -1.54 20.14 9.93
N ALA A 164 -0.71 19.74 10.90
CA ALA A 164 0.21 20.64 11.57
C ALA A 164 1.38 21.08 10.68
N TRP A 165 1.72 20.27 9.66
CA TRP A 165 2.78 20.57 8.71
C TRP A 165 2.21 21.32 7.51
N LYS A 166 2.91 22.39 7.13
CA LYS A 166 2.50 23.19 5.97
C LYS A 166 2.56 22.36 4.69
N GLU A 167 3.58 21.52 4.57
CA GLU A 167 3.83 20.70 3.39
C GLU A 167 4.51 19.40 3.76
N ILE A 168 4.10 18.31 3.10
CA ILE A 168 4.70 16.98 3.19
C ILE A 168 5.09 16.56 1.78
N LEU A 169 6.38 16.30 1.57
CA LEU A 169 6.88 15.66 0.35
C LEU A 169 6.91 14.15 0.54
N VAL A 170 6.33 13.43 -0.39
CA VAL A 170 6.40 11.96 -0.47
C VAL A 170 7.06 11.59 -1.79
N ALA A 171 8.04 10.71 -1.73
CA ALA A 171 8.74 10.17 -2.89
C ALA A 171 9.01 8.67 -2.72
N TYR A 172 8.80 7.91 -3.77
CA TYR A 172 9.06 6.49 -3.86
C TYR A 172 10.07 6.20 -4.97
#